data_e1d250cbbf408affebe15cb19560e695
#
_entry.id   e1d250cbbf408affebe15cb19560e695
#
_cell.length_a   1.000
_cell.length_b   1.000
_cell.length_c   1.000
_cell.angle_alpha   90.00
_cell.angle_beta   90.00
_cell.angle_gamma   90.00
#
_symmetry.space_group_name_H-M   'P 1'
#
loop_
_entity.id
_entity.type
_entity.pdbx_description
1 polymer ?
#
loop_
_entity_poly.entity_id
_entity_poly.type
_entity_poly.pdbx_seq_one_letter_code
_entity_poly.pdbx_strand_id
1 'polypeptide(L)' 'MDPSILVAIARFPDRGHAIEELARVDEEFRSLCADLAEAEAAALRWARSSSPVNGPRSAEYRDLVRDLAAELEATLDRHL' A
#
# COMPACT_ATOMS: atom_id res chain seq x y z
N MET A 1 1.92 6.91 15.13
CA MET A 1 1.95 7.00 13.66
C MET A 1 0.82 6.15 13.09
N ASP A 2 0.22 6.62 12.01
CA ASP A 2 -0.86 5.90 11.35
C ASP A 2 -0.35 4.54 10.84
N PRO A 3 -1.06 3.43 11.12
CA PRO A 3 -0.65 2.12 10.63
C PRO A 3 -0.44 2.04 9.12
N SER A 4 -1.21 2.80 8.34
CA SER A 4 -1.06 2.83 6.88
C SER A 4 0.30 3.39 6.46
N ILE A 5 0.81 4.37 7.19
CA ILE A 5 2.13 4.94 6.91
C ILE A 5 3.21 3.91 7.22
N LEU A 6 3.04 3.13 8.29
CA LEU A 6 3.98 2.06 8.62
C LEU A 6 4.01 0.99 7.53
N VAL A 7 2.87 0.66 6.94
CA VAL A 7 2.80 -0.29 5.83
C VAL A 7 3.60 0.23 4.63
N ALA A 8 3.44 1.51 4.29
CA ALA A 8 4.19 2.13 3.20
C ALA A 8 5.69 2.11 3.46
N ILE A 9 6.11 2.43 4.69
CA ILE A 9 7.53 2.41 5.07
C ILE A 9 8.10 0.98 5.00
N ALA A 10 7.33 -0.01 5.44
CA ALA A 10 7.76 -1.40 5.37
C ALA A 10 8.00 -1.84 3.92
N ARG A 11 7.21 -1.34 3.00
CA ARG A 11 7.35 -1.68 1.59
C ARG A 11 8.51 -0.93 0.91
N PHE A 12 8.77 0.30 1.33
CA PHE A 12 9.83 1.14 0.79
C PHE A 12 10.71 1.66 1.92
N PRO A 13 11.47 0.77 2.59
CA PRO A 13 12.22 1.18 3.79
C PRO A 13 13.29 2.24 3.51
N ASP A 14 13.84 2.27 2.29
CA ASP A 14 14.83 3.27 1.91
C ASP A 14 14.21 4.66 1.73
N ARG A 15 12.89 4.72 1.67
CA ARG A 15 12.15 5.97 1.46
C ARG A 15 11.32 6.37 2.70
N GLY A 16 11.60 5.76 3.86
CA GLY A 16 10.82 5.99 5.08
C GLY A 16 10.70 7.45 5.47
N HIS A 17 11.81 8.20 5.44
CA HIS A 17 11.79 9.62 5.80
C HIS A 17 10.94 10.43 4.82
N ALA A 18 11.09 10.18 3.53
CA ALA A 18 10.29 10.87 2.50
C ALA A 18 8.81 10.57 2.67
N ILE A 19 8.46 9.31 2.99
CA ILE A 19 7.08 8.92 3.23
C ILE A 19 6.50 9.68 4.41
N GLU A 20 7.23 9.75 5.53
CA GLU A 20 6.77 10.47 6.71
C GLU A 20 6.57 11.95 6.41
N GLU A 21 7.52 12.58 5.73
CA GLU A 21 7.43 14.00 5.42
C GLU A 21 6.26 14.31 4.49
N LEU A 22 6.09 13.52 3.44
CA LEU A 22 5.00 13.75 2.49
C LEU A 22 3.64 13.49 3.14
N ALA A 23 3.54 12.46 3.99
CA ALA A 23 2.30 12.15 4.70
C ALA A 23 1.86 13.28 5.65
N ARG A 24 2.78 14.09 6.13
CA ARG A 24 2.43 15.22 7.00
C ARG A 24 1.68 16.30 6.27
N VAL A 25 1.99 16.52 5.00
CA VAL A 25 1.53 17.70 4.27
C VAL A 25 0.59 17.39 3.13
N ASP A 26 0.43 16.12 2.76
CA ASP A 26 -0.35 15.73 1.59
C ASP A 26 -1.40 14.71 1.98
N GLU A 27 -2.66 15.15 2.03
CA GLU A 27 -3.78 14.29 2.39
C GLU A 27 -4.02 13.20 1.35
N GLU A 28 -3.84 13.50 0.07
CA GLU A 28 -4.01 12.50 -0.99
C GLU A 28 -2.97 11.40 -0.87
N PHE A 29 -1.76 11.76 -0.49
CA PHE A 29 -0.71 10.77 -0.25
C PHE A 29 -1.07 9.85 0.93
N ARG A 30 -1.61 10.42 2.01
CA ARG A 30 -2.09 9.60 3.14
C ARG A 30 -3.18 8.63 2.71
N SER A 31 -4.10 9.09 1.87
CA SER A 31 -5.17 8.23 1.34
C SER A 31 -4.60 7.09 0.50
N LEU A 32 -3.59 7.37 -0.30
CA LEU A 32 -2.92 6.36 -1.11
C LEU A 32 -2.26 5.30 -0.23
N CYS A 33 -1.61 5.72 0.86
CA CYS A 33 -1.03 4.78 1.82
C CYS A 33 -2.11 3.92 2.48
N ALA A 34 -3.24 4.51 2.82
CA ALA A 34 -4.35 3.77 3.41
C ALA A 34 -4.93 2.75 2.43
N ASP A 35 -5.06 3.12 1.16
CA ASP A 35 -5.56 2.21 0.12
C ASP A 35 -4.60 1.03 -0.07
N LEU A 36 -3.30 1.29 -0.05
CA LEU A 36 -2.29 0.23 -0.16
C LEU A 36 -2.39 -0.73 1.03
N ALA A 37 -2.48 -0.20 2.24
CA ALA A 37 -2.59 -1.02 3.45
C ALA A 37 -3.83 -1.91 3.41
N GLU A 38 -4.95 -1.34 2.97
CA GLU A 38 -6.22 -2.05 2.87
C GLU A 38 -6.15 -3.16 1.84
N ALA A 39 -5.54 -2.89 0.69
CA ALA A 39 -5.37 -3.88 -0.37
C ALA A 39 -4.46 -5.02 0.08
N GLU A 40 -3.38 -4.73 0.79
CA GLU A 40 -2.49 -5.77 1.33
C GLU A 40 -3.22 -6.65 2.33
N ALA A 41 -4.00 -6.06 3.23
CA ALA A 41 -4.79 -6.82 4.20
C ALA A 41 -5.81 -7.73 3.53
N ALA A 42 -6.48 -7.21 2.48
CA ALA A 42 -7.44 -7.99 1.72
C ALA A 42 -6.77 -9.16 0.99
N ALA A 43 -5.60 -8.92 0.40
CA ALA A 43 -4.85 -9.97 -0.28
C ALA A 43 -4.51 -11.12 0.68
N LEU A 44 -4.10 -10.78 1.91
CA LEU A 44 -3.80 -11.78 2.93
C LEU A 44 -5.04 -12.56 3.35
N ARG A 45 -6.16 -11.86 3.55
CA ARG A 45 -7.42 -12.52 3.94
C ARG A 45 -7.84 -13.54 2.90
N TRP A 46 -7.81 -13.18 1.63
CA TRP A 46 -8.20 -14.10 0.57
C TRP A 46 -7.21 -15.24 0.39
N ALA A 47 -5.91 -14.98 0.59
CA ALA A 47 -4.89 -16.02 0.50
C ALA A 47 -5.05 -17.09 1.59
N ARG A 48 -5.58 -16.70 2.75
CA ARG A 48 -5.81 -17.61 3.88
C ARG A 48 -7.19 -18.26 3.87
N SER A 49 -8.06 -17.79 3.01
CA SER A 49 -9.43 -18.29 2.92
C SER A 49 -9.45 -19.69 2.31
N SER A 50 -10.34 -20.55 2.79
CA SER A 50 -10.58 -21.88 2.21
C SER A 50 -11.69 -21.84 1.15
N SER A 51 -12.19 -20.65 0.81
CA SER A 51 -13.22 -20.47 -0.19
C SER A 51 -12.72 -20.90 -1.59
N PRO A 52 -13.58 -21.50 -2.44
CA PRO A 52 -13.19 -21.83 -3.82
C PRO A 52 -12.76 -20.63 -4.66
N VAL A 53 -13.13 -19.40 -4.26
CA VAL A 53 -12.77 -18.20 -4.99
C VAL A 53 -11.52 -17.51 -4.44
N ASN A 54 -10.86 -18.11 -3.44
CA ASN A 54 -9.73 -17.43 -2.78
C ASN A 54 -8.56 -17.15 -3.73
N GLY A 55 -8.27 -18.05 -4.67
CA GLY A 55 -7.17 -17.87 -5.61
C GLY A 55 -7.38 -16.66 -6.51
N PRO A 56 -8.50 -16.58 -7.26
CA PRO A 56 -8.79 -15.43 -8.10
C PRO A 56 -8.87 -14.12 -7.32
N ARG A 57 -9.51 -14.12 -6.13
CA ARG A 57 -9.62 -12.89 -5.32
C ARG A 57 -8.26 -12.45 -4.80
N SER A 58 -7.45 -13.39 -4.33
CA SER A 58 -6.11 -13.09 -3.86
C SER A 58 -5.27 -12.47 -4.97
N ALA A 59 -5.36 -13.03 -6.19
CA ALA A 59 -4.62 -12.52 -7.34
C ALA A 59 -5.06 -11.09 -7.70
N GLU A 60 -6.38 -10.82 -7.67
CA GLU A 60 -6.91 -9.48 -7.94
C GLU A 60 -6.35 -8.45 -6.96
N TYR A 61 -6.34 -8.79 -5.66
CA TYR A 61 -5.81 -7.87 -4.65
C TYR A 61 -4.31 -7.71 -4.73
N ARG A 62 -3.57 -8.77 -5.11
CA ARG A 62 -2.12 -8.64 -5.32
C ARG A 62 -1.81 -7.72 -6.48
N ASP A 63 -2.60 -7.77 -7.55
CA ASP A 63 -2.44 -6.85 -8.68
C ASP A 63 -2.73 -5.42 -8.26
N LEU A 64 -3.77 -5.21 -7.44
CA LEU A 64 -4.09 -3.91 -6.91
C LEU A 64 -2.97 -3.37 -6.02
N VAL A 65 -2.41 -4.21 -5.16
CA VAL A 65 -1.27 -3.84 -4.30
C VAL A 65 -0.11 -3.37 -5.17
N ARG A 66 0.22 -4.12 -6.21
CA ARG A 66 1.31 -3.76 -7.12
C ARG A 66 1.07 -2.41 -7.76
N ASP A 67 -0.15 -2.16 -8.24
CA ASP A 67 -0.48 -0.92 -8.92
C ASP A 67 -0.44 0.26 -7.94
N LEU A 68 -0.97 0.09 -6.72
CA LEU A 68 -0.95 1.13 -5.69
C LEU A 68 0.48 1.41 -5.22
N ALA A 69 1.29 0.37 -5.08
CA ALA A 69 2.70 0.55 -4.71
C ALA A 69 3.47 1.32 -5.79
N ALA A 70 3.21 1.03 -7.06
CA ALA A 70 3.83 1.76 -8.16
C ALA A 70 3.42 3.21 -8.18
N GLU A 71 2.15 3.50 -7.91
CA GLU A 71 1.63 4.86 -7.83
C GLU A 71 2.26 5.63 -6.67
N LEU A 72 2.40 4.96 -5.53
CA LEU A 72 3.03 5.56 -4.35
C LEU A 72 4.50 5.90 -4.64
N GLU A 73 5.23 4.98 -5.25
CA GLU A 73 6.62 5.20 -5.62
C GLU A 73 6.76 6.37 -6.61
N ALA A 74 5.89 6.42 -7.61
CA ALA A 74 5.89 7.51 -8.58
C ALA A 74 5.63 8.86 -7.91
N THR A 75 4.72 8.88 -6.93
CA THR A 75 4.44 10.10 -6.17
C THR A 75 5.65 10.54 -5.38
N LEU A 76 6.35 9.62 -4.73
CA LEU A 76 7.58 9.93 -4.00
C LEU A 76 8.65 10.48 -4.94
N ASP A 77 8.80 9.89 -6.11
CA ASP A 77 9.79 10.34 -7.11
C ASP A 77 9.52 11.77 -7.56
N ARG A 78 8.26 12.16 -7.69
CA ARG A 78 7.91 13.54 -8.09
C ARG A 78 8.24 14.57 -7.02
N HIS A 79 8.38 14.15 -5.76
CA HIS A 79 8.65 15.04 -4.64
C HIS A 79 10.12 15.05 -4.18
N LEU A 80 10.99 14.45 -4.93
CA LEU A 80 12.43 14.47 -4.63
C LEU A 80 13.11 15.71 -5.18
#